data_500f66ff6adac0045f11d2c52798ed38
#
_entry.id   500f66ff6adac0045f11d2c52798ed38
#
_cell.length_a   1.000
_cell.length_b   1.000
_cell.length_c   1.000
_cell.angle_alpha   90.00
_cell.angle_beta   90.00
_cell.angle_gamma   90.00
#
_symmetry.space_group_name_H-M   'P 1'
#
loop_
_entity.id
_entity.type
_entity.pdbx_description
1 polymer ?
#
loop_
_entity_poly.entity_id
_entity_poly.type
_entity_poly.pdbx_seq_one_letter_code
_entity_poly.pdbx_strand_id
1 'polypeptide(L)'
;MKQSFNSIIFVCVAVLFSGCSDTNKPLSVIEGVTMGTTYTVKISDRIDEEVELKTLIDQELLKFNQVFSNYIPDSEISKFNRSKGAVVVSSSFRELLLLSEEVKNITGGAFDVSIGPLVDLWGFGPNPKSGIPGKDK
;
A
#
# COMPACT_ATOMS: atom_id res chain seq x y z
N MET A 1 -23.60 43.26 44.60
CA MET A 1 -23.70 41.82 44.29
C MET A 1 -23.96 41.47 42.82
N LYS A 2 -24.77 42.20 42.07
CA LYS A 2 -25.02 41.93 40.61
C LYS A 2 -23.80 42.14 39.68
N GLN A 3 -22.94 43.12 39.99
CA GLN A 3 -21.76 43.43 39.17
C GLN A 3 -20.67 42.37 39.26
N SER A 4 -20.50 41.73 40.43
CA SER A 4 -19.52 40.67 40.64
C SER A 4 -19.89 39.38 39.90
N PHE A 5 -21.19 39.06 39.80
CA PHE A 5 -21.68 37.87 39.13
C PHE A 5 -21.48 37.93 37.59
N ASN A 6 -21.72 39.11 36.98
CA ASN A 6 -21.48 39.30 35.54
C ASN A 6 -19.98 39.21 35.17
N SER A 7 -19.07 39.69 36.03
CA SER A 7 -17.62 39.58 35.83
C SER A 7 -17.15 38.12 35.83
N ILE A 8 -17.70 37.30 36.74
CA ILE A 8 -17.34 35.87 36.84
C ILE A 8 -17.82 35.11 35.60
N ILE A 9 -19.04 35.38 35.13
CA ILE A 9 -19.57 34.76 33.90
C ILE A 9 -18.72 35.12 32.68
N PHE A 10 -18.28 36.38 32.56
CA PHE A 10 -17.45 36.83 31.45
C PHE A 10 -16.06 36.17 31.42
N VAL A 11 -15.46 35.96 32.62
CA VAL A 11 -14.18 35.25 32.76
C VAL A 11 -14.34 33.77 32.44
N CYS A 12 -15.41 33.11 32.86
CA CYS A 12 -15.67 31.71 32.55
C CYS A 12 -15.92 31.47 31.05
N VAL A 13 -16.61 32.39 30.36
CA VAL A 13 -16.83 32.31 28.91
C VAL A 13 -15.52 32.52 28.12
N ALA A 14 -14.66 33.44 28.59
CA ALA A 14 -13.36 33.66 27.93
C ALA A 14 -12.41 32.44 28.02
N VAL A 15 -12.47 31.67 29.14
CA VAL A 15 -11.66 30.45 29.30
C VAL A 15 -12.11 29.30 28.38
N LEU A 16 -13.40 29.26 28.00
CA LEU A 16 -13.93 28.22 27.13
C LEU A 16 -13.48 28.37 25.65
N PHE A 17 -12.97 29.54 25.24
CA PHE A 17 -12.46 29.77 23.89
C PHE A 17 -10.95 29.54 23.73
N SER A 18 -10.22 29.18 24.78
CA SER A 18 -8.76 28.96 24.74
C SER A 18 -8.35 27.55 24.36
N GLY A 19 -9.26 26.70 23.90
CA GLY A 19 -9.08 25.26 23.83
C GLY A 19 -8.90 24.64 22.45
N CYS A 20 -8.42 25.36 21.42
CA CYS A 20 -7.93 24.72 20.21
C CYS A 20 -6.68 25.44 19.70
N SER A 21 -5.57 25.13 20.33
CA SER A 21 -4.27 25.33 19.72
C SER A 21 -4.10 24.23 18.67
N ASP A 22 -4.48 24.53 17.45
CA ASP A 22 -4.10 23.71 16.28
C ASP A 22 -2.57 23.78 16.17
N THR A 23 -1.91 22.81 16.77
CA THR A 23 -0.49 22.61 16.52
C THR A 23 -0.38 22.10 15.09
N ASN A 24 -0.47 23.01 14.13
CA ASN A 24 -0.12 22.80 12.73
C ASN A 24 1.38 22.49 12.68
N LYS A 25 1.74 21.25 13.03
CA LYS A 25 3.07 20.75 12.72
C LYS A 25 3.21 20.78 11.20
N PRO A 26 4.30 21.32 10.66
CA PRO A 26 4.54 21.24 9.23
C PRO A 26 4.57 19.77 8.83
N LEU A 27 3.67 19.40 7.94
CA LEU A 27 3.55 18.06 7.41
C LEU A 27 4.35 17.99 6.11
N SER A 28 5.37 17.15 6.06
CA SER A 28 6.02 16.81 4.80
C SER A 28 5.18 15.76 4.06
N VAL A 29 4.91 16.02 2.78
CA VAL A 29 4.10 15.14 1.93
C VAL A 29 4.91 14.76 0.71
N ILE A 30 5.19 13.47 0.55
CA ILE A 30 5.90 12.91 -0.59
C ILE A 30 4.91 12.12 -1.42
N GLU A 31 4.83 12.43 -2.70
CA GLU A 31 3.95 11.77 -3.64
C GLU A 31 4.71 11.18 -4.82
N GLY A 32 4.22 10.07 -5.35
CA GLY A 32 4.81 9.43 -6.51
C GLY A 32 3.86 8.47 -7.20
N VAL A 33 4.36 7.81 -8.24
CA VAL A 33 3.63 6.85 -9.05
C VAL A 33 4.37 5.52 -9.02
N THR A 34 3.65 4.42 -8.76
CA THR A 34 4.19 3.07 -8.81
C THR A 34 3.07 2.06 -9.09
N MET A 35 3.37 0.93 -9.67
CA MET A 35 2.41 -0.18 -9.88
C MET A 35 1.10 0.24 -10.58
N GLY A 36 1.17 1.23 -11.50
CA GLY A 36 -0.01 1.76 -12.20
C GLY A 36 -0.95 2.62 -11.35
N THR A 37 -0.53 3.04 -10.15
CA THR A 37 -1.27 3.90 -9.23
C THR A 37 -0.36 4.95 -8.59
N THR A 38 -0.90 5.78 -7.71
CA THR A 38 -0.16 6.78 -6.95
C THR A 38 0.05 6.34 -5.51
N TYR A 39 1.10 6.84 -4.88
CA TYR A 39 1.33 6.72 -3.44
C TYR A 39 1.49 8.09 -2.81
N THR A 40 1.16 8.22 -1.53
CA THR A 40 1.36 9.42 -0.72
C THR A 40 1.91 9.03 0.63
N VAL A 41 3.07 9.57 0.99
CA VAL A 41 3.69 9.42 2.31
C VAL A 41 3.54 10.73 3.06
N LYS A 42 2.90 10.70 4.22
CA LYS A 42 2.71 11.87 5.08
C LYS A 42 3.55 11.70 6.35
N ILE A 43 4.40 12.67 6.62
CA ILE A 43 5.33 12.66 7.74
C ILE A 43 4.93 13.78 8.69
N SER A 44 4.71 13.44 9.96
CA SER A 44 4.21 14.37 10.98
C SER A 44 5.22 15.44 11.40
N ASP A 45 6.35 15.51 10.72
CA ASP A 45 7.40 16.50 10.93
C ASP A 45 7.90 17.06 9.60
N ARG A 46 8.53 18.23 9.62
CA ARG A 46 9.18 18.80 8.44
C ARG A 46 10.50 18.09 8.19
N ILE A 47 10.73 17.66 6.96
CA ILE A 47 11.99 17.07 6.51
C ILE A 47 12.61 18.03 5.51
N ASP A 48 13.87 18.41 5.72
CA ASP A 48 14.59 19.31 4.81
C ASP A 48 15.06 18.58 3.53
N GLU A 49 15.12 17.24 3.56
CA GLU A 49 15.65 16.36 2.52
C GLU A 49 14.54 15.56 1.80
N GLU A 50 13.40 16.21 1.52
CA GLU A 50 12.23 15.55 0.89
C GLU A 50 12.56 14.90 -0.46
N VAL A 51 13.42 15.54 -1.27
CA VAL A 51 13.82 15.03 -2.60
C VAL A 51 14.67 13.76 -2.47
N GLU A 52 15.58 13.71 -1.51
CA GLU A 52 16.40 12.54 -1.25
C GLU A 52 15.56 11.38 -0.73
N LEU A 53 14.68 11.64 0.23
CA LEU A 53 13.76 10.63 0.77
C LEU A 53 12.82 10.10 -0.31
N LYS A 54 12.28 10.97 -1.18
CA LYS A 54 11.48 10.53 -2.33
C LYS A 54 12.26 9.58 -3.22
N THR A 55 13.51 9.91 -3.52
CA THR A 55 14.38 9.07 -4.36
C THR A 55 14.60 7.69 -3.74
N LEU A 56 14.82 7.62 -2.43
CA LEU A 56 14.97 6.35 -1.71
C LEU A 56 13.68 5.52 -1.75
N ILE A 57 12.53 6.15 -1.53
CA ILE A 57 11.23 5.48 -1.61
C ILE A 57 11.00 4.92 -3.02
N ASP A 58 11.20 5.73 -4.06
CA ASP A 58 11.03 5.30 -5.44
C ASP A 58 11.96 4.12 -5.80
N GLN A 59 13.20 4.13 -5.32
CA GLN A 59 14.16 3.03 -5.51
C GLN A 59 13.71 1.74 -4.82
N GLU A 60 13.21 1.81 -3.60
CA GLU A 60 12.69 0.63 -2.89
C GLU A 60 11.44 0.07 -3.58
N LEU A 61 10.53 0.92 -4.01
CA LEU A 61 9.35 0.51 -4.77
C LEU A 61 9.72 -0.12 -6.12
N LEU A 62 10.77 0.39 -6.78
CA LEU A 62 11.29 -0.21 -8.00
C LEU A 62 11.87 -1.61 -7.75
N LYS A 63 12.66 -1.80 -6.71
CA LYS A 63 13.18 -3.12 -6.32
C LYS A 63 12.05 -4.10 -6.01
N PHE A 64 11.04 -3.65 -5.28
CA PHE A 64 9.85 -4.44 -4.98
C PHE A 64 9.15 -4.89 -6.27
N ASN A 65 8.98 -3.99 -7.24
CA ASN A 65 8.40 -4.30 -8.54
C ASN A 65 9.20 -5.34 -9.33
N GLN A 66 10.53 -5.29 -9.26
CA GLN A 66 11.39 -6.27 -9.92
C GLN A 66 11.22 -7.70 -9.37
N VAL A 67 10.77 -7.83 -8.15
CA VAL A 67 10.48 -9.14 -7.55
C VAL A 67 9.02 -9.54 -7.79
N PHE A 68 8.06 -8.68 -7.51
CA PHE A 68 6.65 -9.05 -7.30
C PHE A 68 5.67 -8.60 -8.39
N SER A 69 6.11 -7.82 -9.38
CA SER A 69 5.19 -7.38 -10.43
C SER A 69 4.99 -8.46 -11.49
N ASN A 70 3.78 -8.98 -11.61
CA ASN A 70 3.38 -9.89 -12.69
C ASN A 70 3.17 -9.16 -14.04
N TYR A 71 3.20 -7.83 -14.07
CA TYR A 71 3.16 -7.00 -15.28
C TYR A 71 4.54 -6.73 -15.89
N ILE A 72 5.62 -6.92 -15.13
CA ILE A 72 6.99 -6.81 -15.63
C ILE A 72 7.46 -8.19 -16.13
N PRO A 73 7.74 -8.37 -17.44
CA PRO A 73 8.08 -9.68 -17.98
C PRO A 73 9.32 -10.31 -17.33
N ASP A 74 10.30 -9.49 -16.95
CA ASP A 74 11.57 -9.94 -16.37
C ASP A 74 11.60 -9.92 -14.84
N SER A 75 10.47 -9.65 -14.19
CA SER A 75 10.37 -9.78 -12.73
C SER A 75 10.56 -11.22 -12.27
N GLU A 76 10.91 -11.39 -11.01
CA GLU A 76 11.13 -12.72 -10.43
C GLU A 76 9.85 -13.58 -10.46
N ILE A 77 8.70 -13.01 -10.06
CA ILE A 77 7.41 -13.71 -10.09
C ILE A 77 7.00 -14.08 -11.52
N SER A 78 7.25 -13.22 -12.50
CA SER A 78 6.94 -13.53 -13.89
C SER A 78 7.81 -14.66 -14.46
N LYS A 79 9.10 -14.71 -14.08
CA LYS A 79 10.00 -15.81 -14.42
C LYS A 79 9.56 -17.10 -13.71
N PHE A 80 9.22 -17.02 -12.43
CA PHE A 80 8.71 -18.15 -11.66
C PHE A 80 7.45 -18.74 -12.29
N ASN A 81 6.46 -17.91 -12.64
CA ASN A 81 5.20 -18.36 -13.25
C ASN A 81 5.37 -19.00 -14.62
N ARG A 82 6.44 -18.67 -15.37
CA ARG A 82 6.74 -19.28 -16.68
C ARG A 82 7.59 -20.54 -16.57
N SER A 83 8.18 -20.82 -15.43
CA SER A 83 9.05 -21.97 -15.23
C SER A 83 8.25 -23.28 -15.28
N LYS A 84 8.89 -24.34 -15.79
CA LYS A 84 8.31 -25.71 -15.81
C LYS A 84 8.97 -26.67 -14.80
N GLY A 85 9.83 -26.14 -13.94
CA GLY A 85 10.59 -26.94 -12.98
C GLY A 85 10.96 -26.19 -11.73
N ALA A 86 11.82 -26.76 -10.90
CA ALA A 86 12.32 -26.11 -9.70
C ALA A 86 13.11 -24.84 -10.04
N VAL A 87 12.82 -23.74 -9.36
CA VAL A 87 13.46 -22.43 -9.54
C VAL A 87 14.01 -21.98 -8.19
N VAL A 88 15.22 -21.42 -8.22
CA VAL A 88 15.77 -20.72 -7.05
C VAL A 88 15.16 -19.33 -7.01
N VAL A 89 14.60 -18.96 -5.88
CA VAL A 89 13.93 -17.68 -5.64
C VAL A 89 14.66 -16.89 -4.56
N SER A 90 14.50 -15.56 -4.58
CA SER A 90 15.02 -14.67 -3.54
C SER A 90 14.41 -14.95 -2.17
N SER A 91 15.07 -14.50 -1.10
CA SER A 91 14.55 -14.64 0.28
C SER A 91 13.21 -13.96 0.44
N SER A 92 13.05 -12.73 -0.09
CA SER A 92 11.80 -11.98 -0.02
C SER A 92 10.65 -12.65 -0.78
N PHE A 93 10.93 -13.25 -1.93
CA PHE A 93 9.89 -14.00 -2.66
C PHE A 93 9.51 -15.28 -1.92
N ARG A 94 10.49 -15.98 -1.33
CA ARG A 94 10.22 -17.16 -0.49
C ARG A 94 9.38 -16.81 0.74
N GLU A 95 9.69 -15.72 1.44
CA GLU A 95 8.91 -15.24 2.58
C GLU A 95 7.46 -14.93 2.19
N LEU A 96 7.23 -14.29 1.04
CA LEU A 96 5.89 -14.04 0.54
C LEU A 96 5.13 -15.33 0.25
N LEU A 97 5.77 -16.34 -0.33
CA LEU A 97 5.14 -17.64 -0.58
C LEU A 97 4.75 -18.33 0.72
N LEU A 98 5.61 -18.32 1.74
CA LEU A 98 5.31 -18.90 3.05
C LEU A 98 4.14 -18.19 3.75
N LEU A 99 4.15 -16.85 3.73
CA LEU A 99 3.03 -16.07 4.26
C LEU A 99 1.73 -16.35 3.51
N SER A 100 1.81 -16.49 2.19
CA SER A 100 0.64 -16.80 1.35
C SER A 100 0.05 -18.18 1.68
N GLU A 101 0.90 -19.16 1.97
CA GLU A 101 0.47 -20.49 2.42
C GLU A 101 -0.21 -20.42 3.80
N GLU A 102 0.35 -19.67 4.73
CA GLU A 102 -0.26 -19.43 6.04
C GLU A 102 -1.66 -18.80 5.90
N VAL A 103 -1.80 -17.72 5.11
CA VAL A 103 -3.09 -17.06 4.87
C VAL A 103 -4.08 -18.01 4.19
N LYS A 104 -3.65 -18.84 3.23
CA LYS A 104 -4.48 -19.86 2.62
C LYS A 104 -5.03 -20.84 3.67
N ASN A 105 -4.19 -21.29 4.58
CA ASN A 105 -4.58 -22.23 5.64
C ASN A 105 -5.58 -21.59 6.64
N ILE A 106 -5.31 -20.38 7.10
CA ILE A 106 -6.17 -19.64 8.04
C ILE A 106 -7.55 -19.38 7.42
N THR A 107 -7.60 -19.09 6.12
CA THR A 107 -8.86 -18.79 5.39
C THR A 107 -9.57 -20.03 4.87
N GLY A 108 -9.08 -21.24 5.16
CA GLY A 108 -9.66 -22.48 4.64
C GLY A 108 -9.68 -22.53 3.11
N GLY A 109 -8.70 -21.89 2.45
CA GLY A 109 -8.57 -21.84 0.99
C GLY A 109 -9.36 -20.73 0.30
N ALA A 110 -10.01 -19.83 1.05
CA ALA A 110 -10.67 -18.65 0.46
C ALA A 110 -9.66 -17.67 -0.16
N PHE A 111 -8.43 -17.64 0.33
CA PHE A 111 -7.30 -16.99 -0.30
C PHE A 111 -6.37 -18.04 -0.91
N ASP A 112 -6.03 -17.88 -2.19
CA ASP A 112 -5.08 -18.76 -2.88
C ASP A 112 -4.31 -17.99 -3.94
N VAL A 113 -2.98 -17.89 -3.79
CA VAL A 113 -2.11 -17.18 -4.75
C VAL A 113 -1.95 -17.92 -6.08
N SER A 114 -2.35 -19.17 -6.17
CA SER A 114 -2.25 -19.97 -7.40
C SER A 114 -3.38 -19.71 -8.41
N ILE A 115 -4.29 -18.77 -8.15
CA ILE A 115 -5.42 -18.45 -9.03
C ILE A 115 -5.03 -17.68 -10.32
N GLY A 116 -3.74 -17.35 -10.52
CA GLY A 116 -3.27 -16.59 -11.68
C GLY A 116 -3.82 -17.07 -13.04
N PRO A 117 -3.79 -18.37 -13.36
CA PRO A 117 -4.38 -18.89 -14.59
C PRO A 117 -5.89 -18.62 -14.72
N LEU A 118 -6.61 -18.61 -13.61
CA LEU A 118 -8.04 -18.30 -13.59
C LEU A 118 -8.28 -16.79 -13.81
N VAL A 119 -7.45 -15.94 -13.21
CA VAL A 119 -7.49 -14.48 -13.41
C VAL A 119 -7.24 -14.13 -14.89
N ASP A 120 -6.25 -14.75 -15.52
CA ASP A 120 -5.97 -14.59 -16.95
C ASP A 120 -7.14 -15.10 -17.84
N LEU A 121 -7.75 -16.22 -17.46
CA LEU A 121 -8.89 -16.80 -18.17
C LEU A 121 -10.10 -15.85 -18.19
N TRP A 122 -10.34 -15.12 -17.09
CA TRP A 122 -11.41 -14.13 -16.98
C TRP A 122 -11.04 -12.74 -17.52
N GLY A 123 -9.84 -12.56 -18.04
CA GLY A 123 -9.39 -11.33 -18.68
C GLY A 123 -8.89 -10.24 -17.73
N PHE A 124 -8.61 -10.56 -16.47
CA PHE A 124 -8.13 -9.61 -15.46
C PHE A 124 -6.62 -9.64 -15.22
N GLY A 125 -5.94 -10.66 -15.74
CA GLY A 125 -4.49 -10.82 -15.57
C GLY A 125 -3.66 -10.05 -16.60
N PRO A 126 -2.32 -10.11 -16.46
CA PRO A 126 -1.38 -9.48 -17.40
C PRO A 126 -1.42 -10.13 -18.80
N ASN A 127 -1.94 -11.35 -18.91
CA ASN A 127 -2.08 -12.11 -20.16
C ASN A 127 -3.56 -12.45 -20.44
N PRO A 128 -4.42 -11.45 -20.60
CA PRO A 128 -5.86 -11.68 -20.69
C PRO A 128 -6.22 -12.51 -21.91
N LYS A 129 -7.01 -13.55 -21.72
CA LYS A 129 -7.65 -14.27 -22.82
C LYS A 129 -8.92 -13.51 -23.21
N SER A 130 -9.16 -13.35 -24.50
CA SER A 130 -10.36 -12.69 -24.99
C SER A 130 -11.59 -13.60 -24.85
N GLY A 131 -12.68 -13.03 -24.32
CA GLY A 131 -13.99 -13.66 -24.23
C GLY A 131 -14.31 -14.25 -22.86
N ILE A 132 -15.60 -14.42 -22.60
CA ILE A 132 -16.10 -15.10 -21.39
C ILE A 132 -15.82 -16.60 -21.54
N PRO A 133 -15.26 -17.27 -20.51
CA PRO A 133 -15.06 -18.72 -20.54
C PRO A 133 -16.40 -19.44 -20.80
N GLY A 134 -16.42 -20.34 -21.80
CA GLY A 134 -17.59 -21.21 -22.02
C GLY A 134 -17.81 -22.13 -20.81
N LYS A 135 -19.03 -22.71 -20.70
CA LYS A 135 -19.42 -23.59 -19.59
C LYS A 135 -18.57 -24.88 -19.49
N ASP A 136 -17.76 -25.15 -20.51
CA ASP A 136 -16.97 -26.40 -20.64
C ASP A 136 -15.45 -26.16 -20.38
N LYS A 137 -15.08 -25.04 -19.72
CA LYS A 137 -13.68 -24.73 -19.40
C LYS A 137 -13.50 -24.47 -17.91
#